data_a081340606d91525e47fc503cc569fce
#
_entry.id   a081340606d91525e47fc503cc569fce
#
_cell.length_a   1.000
_cell.length_b   1.000
_cell.length_c   1.000
_cell.angle_alpha   90.00
_cell.angle_beta   90.00
_cell.angle_gamma   90.00
#
_symmetry.space_group_name_H-M   'P 1'
#
loop_
_entity.id
_entity.type
_entity.pdbx_description
1 polymer ?
#
loop_
_entity_poly.entity_id
_entity_poly.type
_entity_poly.pdbx_seq_one_letter_code
_entity_poly.pdbx_strand_id
1 'polypeptide(L)'
;MADVTAGGGPAPGDGRVVGGVPGENGATGTDSGHNGAPPLLSVRGLKKHFPIYGGLLKRQVATVYAVDGVDFDVQAGEIFSLVGESGCGKTTLGRSLLRLIEPTAGTMNFEGQELTKLSQDELRPLRRKMQIIFQDPFGSLNPRMPVSDIIGEGLLAQGMKDRKARDKKVEDSLEVVGLRRDYTRRYPHEFSGGQRQRIGIARALALGPDFIVCDEPVSALDVSIQSQVLNLLLDLRRDFNLTYLFISHNLSVVQYFSDRVGVMYLGKIAELGSVEQLYRDPRHPYTVALLSAIPDADPRRRKKRLVLKGDVPSPAAPPSGCRFHTRCWLRERLGNPERCVTEEPQLRELESGHGAACHFAEEISQQAVEQVAATQSVVETAVAEPA
;
A
#
# COMPACT_ATOMS: atom_id res chain seq x y z
N MET A 1 -64.18 21.37 -50.99
CA MET A 1 -64.31 19.96 -51.32
C MET A 1 -63.47 19.23 -50.30
N ALA A 2 -64.06 18.83 -49.28
CA ALA A 2 -64.55 17.50 -48.92
C ALA A 2 -63.39 16.60 -48.57
N ASP A 3 -63.25 15.88 -47.49
CA ASP A 3 -64.16 15.41 -46.45
C ASP A 3 -63.29 14.60 -45.47
N VAL A 4 -63.33 14.82 -44.13
CA VAL A 4 -63.95 13.98 -43.10
C VAL A 4 -63.44 12.52 -43.04
N THR A 5 -62.84 12.06 -41.97
CA THR A 5 -63.39 11.34 -40.80
C THR A 5 -62.20 10.89 -39.94
N ALA A 6 -62.15 11.18 -38.70
CA ALA A 6 -62.82 10.75 -37.51
C ALA A 6 -62.37 9.40 -36.95
N GLY A 7 -62.02 9.41 -35.69
CA GLY A 7 -62.08 8.32 -34.73
C GLY A 7 -60.74 7.94 -34.16
N GLY A 8 -60.47 7.92 -32.90
CA GLY A 8 -61.12 7.96 -31.65
C GLY A 8 -60.10 7.84 -30.54
N GLY A 9 -60.24 8.62 -29.51
CA GLY A 9 -59.47 8.40 -28.29
C GLY A 9 -60.06 7.26 -27.45
N PRO A 10 -59.42 6.94 -26.39
CA PRO A 10 -59.71 7.60 -25.10
C PRO A 10 -58.48 7.88 -24.21
N ALA A 11 -58.64 8.89 -23.41
CA ALA A 11 -57.93 9.16 -22.15
C ALA A 11 -58.58 8.30 -21.02
N PRO A 12 -58.21 8.48 -19.72
CA PRO A 12 -56.99 8.93 -19.03
C PRO A 12 -56.58 7.96 -17.89
N GLY A 13 -55.49 8.17 -17.29
CA GLY A 13 -55.11 7.55 -16.02
C GLY A 13 -53.61 7.73 -15.83
N ASP A 14 -53.05 8.10 -14.86
CA ASP A 14 -53.36 8.43 -13.49
C ASP A 14 -52.05 9.04 -12.92
N GLY A 15 -52.16 10.06 -12.13
CA GLY A 15 -51.01 10.72 -11.52
C GLY A 15 -50.32 9.81 -10.51
N ARG A 16 -49.00 9.76 -10.57
CA ARG A 16 -48.18 9.44 -9.38
C ARG A 16 -47.01 10.37 -9.31
N VAL A 17 -47.09 11.29 -8.37
CA VAL A 17 -46.00 11.97 -7.71
C VAL A 17 -45.10 10.92 -7.06
N VAL A 18 -43.84 10.84 -7.43
CA VAL A 18 -42.84 10.07 -6.70
C VAL A 18 -41.76 11.03 -6.24
N GLY A 19 -41.97 11.57 -5.05
CA GLY A 19 -40.89 12.00 -4.18
C GLY A 19 -40.36 10.77 -3.47
N GLY A 20 -39.05 10.56 -3.52
CA GLY A 20 -38.38 9.48 -2.78
C GLY A 20 -36.90 9.54 -3.07
N VAL A 21 -36.17 10.25 -2.19
CA VAL A 21 -34.72 10.15 -2.08
C VAL A 21 -34.39 8.75 -1.58
N PRO A 22 -33.57 7.94 -2.24
CA PRO A 22 -32.99 6.75 -1.62
C PRO A 22 -31.73 7.17 -0.87
N GLY A 23 -31.84 7.33 0.43
CA GLY A 23 -30.74 7.15 1.35
C GLY A 23 -30.47 5.65 1.49
N GLU A 24 -29.23 5.35 1.91
CA GLU A 24 -28.69 4.03 2.26
C GLU A 24 -28.10 3.23 1.08
N ASN A 25 -26.89 3.62 0.70
CA ASN A 25 -25.92 2.68 0.20
C ASN A 25 -25.43 1.82 1.37
N GLY A 26 -26.13 0.72 1.59
CA GLY A 26 -25.62 -0.40 2.35
C GLY A 26 -24.38 -0.93 1.63
N ALA A 27 -23.21 -0.63 2.16
CA ALA A 27 -22.01 -1.36 1.85
C ALA A 27 -22.26 -2.82 2.24
N THR A 28 -22.57 -3.64 1.26
CA THR A 28 -22.51 -5.09 1.41
C THR A 28 -21.03 -5.40 1.64
N GLY A 29 -20.69 -5.63 2.92
CA GLY A 29 -19.44 -6.24 3.30
C GLY A 29 -19.31 -7.56 2.53
N THR A 30 -18.47 -7.57 1.53
CA THR A 30 -18.01 -8.82 0.93
C THR A 30 -17.19 -9.51 1.99
N ASP A 31 -17.79 -10.47 2.65
CA ASP A 31 -17.13 -11.48 3.45
C ASP A 31 -16.09 -12.14 2.55
N SER A 32 -14.83 -11.73 2.68
CA SER A 32 -13.70 -12.27 1.95
C SER A 32 -13.29 -13.60 2.59
N GLY A 33 -14.22 -14.54 2.60
CA GLY A 33 -13.98 -15.96 2.89
C GLY A 33 -13.10 -16.56 1.79
N HIS A 34 -11.80 -16.37 1.89
CA HIS A 34 -10.82 -17.06 1.03
C HIS A 34 -10.70 -18.50 1.49
N ASN A 35 -11.68 -19.31 1.08
CA ASN A 35 -11.73 -20.75 1.30
C ASN A 35 -10.55 -21.45 0.59
N GLY A 36 -9.46 -21.73 1.32
CA GLY A 36 -8.53 -22.82 1.00
C GLY A 36 -7.65 -22.70 -0.27
N ALA A 37 -7.76 -21.63 -1.06
CA ALA A 37 -6.87 -21.42 -2.21
C ALA A 37 -5.46 -21.00 -1.75
N PRO A 38 -4.38 -21.53 -2.37
CA PRO A 38 -3.03 -21.12 -2.04
C PRO A 38 -2.84 -19.61 -2.34
N PRO A 39 -2.05 -18.88 -1.53
CA PRO A 39 -1.78 -17.47 -1.77
C PRO A 39 -1.03 -17.28 -3.09
N LEU A 40 -1.29 -16.15 -3.77
CA LEU A 40 -0.55 -15.75 -4.96
C LEU A 40 0.92 -15.50 -4.64
N LEU A 41 1.18 -14.81 -3.51
CA LEU A 41 2.52 -14.54 -3.01
C LEU A 41 2.61 -14.96 -1.54
N SER A 42 3.64 -15.76 -1.20
CA SER A 42 3.95 -16.16 0.18
C SER A 42 5.37 -15.77 0.52
N VAL A 43 5.55 -15.10 1.65
CA VAL A 43 6.83 -14.55 2.13
C VAL A 43 7.11 -15.11 3.52
N ARG A 44 8.30 -15.70 3.74
CA ARG A 44 8.69 -16.29 5.02
C ARG A 44 10.11 -15.90 5.40
N GLY A 45 10.25 -15.33 6.59
CA GLY A 45 11.53 -14.92 7.17
C GLY A 45 12.36 -14.00 6.28
N LEU A 46 11.73 -13.19 5.43
CA LEU A 46 12.44 -12.39 4.44
C LEU A 46 13.32 -11.34 5.11
N LYS A 47 14.61 -11.32 4.71
CA LYS A 47 15.59 -10.37 5.21
C LYS A 47 16.27 -9.65 4.05
N LYS A 48 16.47 -8.34 4.23
CA LYS A 48 17.39 -7.54 3.42
C LYS A 48 18.22 -6.65 4.31
N HIS A 49 19.49 -6.99 4.39
CA HIS A 49 20.48 -6.27 5.16
C HIS A 49 21.49 -5.63 4.20
N PHE A 50 21.83 -4.37 4.44
CA PHE A 50 22.83 -3.65 3.64
C PHE A 50 24.09 -3.46 4.50
N PRO A 51 25.23 -4.05 4.14
CA PRO A 51 26.48 -3.82 4.83
C PRO A 51 26.98 -2.39 4.55
N ILE A 52 27.44 -1.71 5.60
CA ILE A 52 28.14 -0.42 5.51
C ILE A 52 29.63 -0.70 5.62
N TYR A 53 30.36 -0.28 4.61
CA TYR A 53 31.83 -0.41 4.57
C TYR A 53 32.51 0.91 4.93
N GLY A 54 33.54 0.87 5.76
CA GLY A 54 34.33 2.03 6.18
C GLY A 54 35.83 1.80 6.10
N GLY A 55 36.58 2.92 6.16
CA GLY A 55 38.04 2.92 6.15
C GLY A 55 38.68 2.55 4.80
N LEU A 56 40.02 2.69 4.74
CA LEU A 56 40.81 2.46 3.51
C LEU A 56 40.74 1.00 3.02
N LEU A 57 40.53 0.06 3.95
CA LEU A 57 40.47 -1.40 3.67
C LEU A 57 39.04 -1.90 3.41
N LYS A 58 38.04 -1.01 3.27
CA LYS A 58 36.64 -1.36 3.02
C LYS A 58 36.12 -2.47 3.95
N ARG A 59 36.44 -2.41 5.25
CA ARG A 59 35.89 -3.35 6.24
C ARG A 59 34.45 -3.00 6.58
N GLN A 60 33.63 -4.03 6.78
CA GLN A 60 32.25 -3.83 7.23
C GLN A 60 32.27 -3.24 8.65
N VAL A 61 31.71 -2.03 8.80
CA VAL A 61 31.66 -1.29 10.06
C VAL A 61 30.26 -1.30 10.71
N ALA A 62 29.22 -1.50 9.92
CA ALA A 62 27.84 -1.58 10.37
C ALA A 62 26.95 -2.35 9.37
N THR A 63 25.71 -2.61 9.75
CA THR A 63 24.71 -3.24 8.87
C THR A 63 23.39 -2.51 9.03
N VAL A 64 22.74 -2.10 7.93
CA VAL A 64 21.37 -1.57 7.96
C VAL A 64 20.39 -2.72 7.80
N TYR A 65 19.55 -2.93 8.79
CA TYR A 65 18.51 -3.97 8.81
C TYR A 65 17.21 -3.40 8.20
N ALA A 66 17.19 -3.26 6.87
CA ALA A 66 16.08 -2.63 6.16
C ALA A 66 14.81 -3.49 6.15
N VAL A 67 14.96 -4.81 6.01
CA VAL A 67 13.90 -5.84 6.19
C VAL A 67 14.53 -6.93 7.02
N ASP A 68 13.84 -7.38 8.08
CA ASP A 68 14.48 -8.30 9.05
C ASP A 68 13.51 -9.35 9.62
N GLY A 69 13.24 -10.36 8.82
CA GLY A 69 12.37 -11.48 9.20
C GLY A 69 10.89 -11.11 9.07
N VAL A 70 10.46 -10.83 7.84
CA VAL A 70 9.07 -10.48 7.53
C VAL A 70 8.33 -11.68 6.97
N ASP A 71 7.12 -11.92 7.52
CA ASP A 71 6.24 -13.03 7.14
C ASP A 71 4.86 -12.48 6.79
N PHE A 72 4.33 -12.79 5.62
CA PHE A 72 2.96 -12.53 5.20
C PHE A 72 2.61 -13.28 3.91
N ASP A 73 1.30 -13.37 3.65
CA ASP A 73 0.74 -13.90 2.42
C ASP A 73 -0.12 -12.84 1.74
N VAL A 74 -0.18 -12.87 0.40
CA VAL A 74 -1.08 -12.03 -0.42
C VAL A 74 -1.91 -12.96 -1.29
N GLN A 75 -3.24 -12.79 -1.24
CA GLN A 75 -4.18 -13.58 -2.02
C GLN A 75 -4.34 -13.00 -3.43
N ALA A 76 -4.77 -13.84 -4.38
CA ALA A 76 -5.08 -13.35 -5.72
C ALA A 76 -6.24 -12.34 -5.69
N GLY A 77 -6.10 -11.23 -6.41
CA GLY A 77 -7.07 -10.16 -6.45
C GLY A 77 -7.12 -9.27 -5.19
N GLU A 78 -6.25 -9.51 -4.19
CA GLU A 78 -6.17 -8.73 -2.94
C GLU A 78 -5.39 -7.42 -3.13
N ILE A 79 -5.81 -6.38 -2.41
CA ILE A 79 -4.98 -5.18 -2.15
C ILE A 79 -4.41 -5.30 -0.75
N PHE A 80 -3.17 -5.76 -0.66
CA PHE A 80 -2.41 -5.78 0.57
C PHE A 80 -1.61 -4.50 0.71
N SER A 81 -1.91 -3.68 1.73
CA SER A 81 -1.18 -2.43 1.96
C SER A 81 -0.08 -2.57 2.99
N LEU A 82 1.02 -1.85 2.77
CA LEU A 82 2.14 -1.76 3.68
C LEU A 82 2.31 -0.31 4.12
N VAL A 83 2.17 -0.06 5.43
CA VAL A 83 2.24 1.28 6.01
C VAL A 83 3.30 1.39 7.08
N GLY A 84 3.71 2.61 7.43
CA GLY A 84 4.70 2.90 8.46
C GLY A 84 5.48 4.18 8.17
N GLU A 85 6.27 4.65 9.14
CA GLU A 85 7.09 5.86 9.00
C GLU A 85 8.10 5.74 7.85
N SER A 86 8.55 6.89 7.31
CA SER A 86 9.58 6.92 6.26
C SER A 86 10.86 6.21 6.75
N GLY A 87 11.49 5.44 5.86
CA GLY A 87 12.72 4.69 6.19
C GLY A 87 12.51 3.37 6.94
N CYS A 88 11.26 2.95 7.26
CA CYS A 88 11.03 1.69 7.97
C CYS A 88 11.24 0.41 7.11
N GLY A 89 11.53 0.54 5.79
CA GLY A 89 11.87 -0.59 4.93
C GLY A 89 10.83 -0.97 3.86
N LYS A 90 9.69 -0.30 3.76
CA LYS A 90 8.58 -0.63 2.82
C LYS A 90 9.01 -0.76 1.36
N THR A 91 9.64 0.28 0.82
CA THR A 91 10.17 0.29 -0.57
C THR A 91 11.21 -0.81 -0.78
N THR A 92 12.07 -1.05 0.21
CA THR A 92 13.06 -2.13 0.16
C THR A 92 12.37 -3.49 0.10
N LEU A 93 11.34 -3.71 0.90
CA LEU A 93 10.54 -4.93 0.88
C LEU A 93 9.88 -5.12 -0.50
N GLY A 94 9.15 -4.12 -1.01
CA GLY A 94 8.50 -4.20 -2.32
C GLY A 94 9.49 -4.52 -3.47
N ARG A 95 10.66 -3.88 -3.47
CA ARG A 95 11.70 -4.16 -4.48
C ARG A 95 12.38 -5.52 -4.30
N SER A 96 12.48 -6.02 -3.06
CA SER A 96 12.99 -7.36 -2.79
C SER A 96 12.04 -8.45 -3.28
N LEU A 97 10.72 -8.24 -3.15
CA LEU A 97 9.71 -9.17 -3.66
C LEU A 97 9.81 -9.37 -5.18
N LEU A 98 10.13 -8.31 -5.91
CA LEU A 98 10.36 -8.35 -7.36
C LEU A 98 11.79 -8.79 -7.74
N ARG A 99 12.64 -9.09 -6.76
CA ARG A 99 14.07 -9.33 -6.95
C ARG A 99 14.78 -8.26 -7.80
N LEU A 100 14.33 -7.01 -7.61
CA LEU A 100 15.12 -5.82 -8.04
C LEU A 100 16.25 -5.52 -7.05
N ILE A 101 16.04 -5.96 -5.80
CA ILE A 101 17.05 -5.99 -4.74
C ILE A 101 17.10 -7.43 -4.24
N GLU A 102 18.28 -8.05 -4.33
CA GLU A 102 18.43 -9.44 -3.87
C GLU A 102 18.25 -9.53 -2.34
N PRO A 103 17.37 -10.42 -1.84
CA PRO A 103 17.22 -10.66 -0.41
C PRO A 103 18.50 -11.25 0.18
N THR A 104 18.71 -11.02 1.49
CA THR A 104 19.85 -11.59 2.23
C THR A 104 19.52 -12.99 2.74
N ALA A 105 18.26 -13.24 3.11
CA ALA A 105 17.75 -14.52 3.60
C ALA A 105 16.22 -14.55 3.51
N GLY A 106 15.63 -15.72 3.80
CA GLY A 106 14.20 -15.97 3.72
C GLY A 106 13.79 -16.56 2.39
N THR A 107 12.48 -16.85 2.25
CA THR A 107 11.90 -17.45 1.04
C THR A 107 10.71 -16.62 0.54
N MET A 108 10.54 -16.63 -0.77
CA MET A 108 9.41 -15.99 -1.45
C MET A 108 8.87 -16.97 -2.49
N ASN A 109 7.58 -17.29 -2.40
CA ASN A 109 6.88 -18.14 -3.37
C ASN A 109 5.85 -17.29 -4.10
N PHE A 110 5.89 -17.30 -5.42
CA PHE A 110 4.92 -16.67 -6.29
C PHE A 110 4.29 -17.75 -7.19
N GLU A 111 2.97 -17.88 -7.14
CA GLU A 111 2.24 -18.95 -7.85
C GLU A 111 2.84 -20.35 -7.62
N GLY A 112 3.28 -20.64 -6.39
CA GLY A 112 3.91 -21.92 -6.04
C GLY A 112 5.37 -22.07 -6.46
N GLN A 113 5.97 -21.09 -7.13
CA GLN A 113 7.39 -21.09 -7.50
C GLN A 113 8.23 -20.29 -6.50
N GLU A 114 9.28 -20.92 -5.97
CA GLU A 114 10.19 -20.24 -5.04
C GLU A 114 11.14 -19.29 -5.79
N LEU A 115 10.83 -17.98 -5.73
CA LEU A 115 11.58 -16.94 -6.43
C LEU A 115 13.04 -16.80 -5.98
N THR A 116 13.33 -17.09 -4.72
CA THR A 116 14.66 -16.88 -4.12
C THR A 116 15.74 -17.78 -4.70
N LYS A 117 15.37 -18.93 -5.25
CA LYS A 117 16.28 -19.93 -5.85
C LYS A 117 16.50 -19.76 -7.35
N LEU A 118 15.65 -18.97 -8.03
CA LEU A 118 15.70 -18.84 -9.48
C LEU A 118 16.91 -18.02 -9.94
N SER A 119 17.51 -18.43 -11.04
CA SER A 119 18.46 -17.62 -11.79
C SER A 119 17.78 -16.40 -12.44
N GLN A 120 18.56 -15.43 -12.95
CA GLN A 120 18.00 -14.25 -13.62
C GLN A 120 17.23 -14.62 -14.91
N ASP A 121 17.64 -15.66 -15.61
CA ASP A 121 16.96 -16.13 -16.82
C ASP A 121 15.63 -16.82 -16.49
N GLU A 122 15.56 -17.58 -15.42
CA GLU A 122 14.33 -18.20 -14.93
C GLU A 122 13.35 -17.17 -14.36
N LEU A 123 13.84 -16.05 -13.78
CA LEU A 123 13.01 -14.94 -13.32
C LEU A 123 12.40 -14.11 -14.45
N ARG A 124 13.05 -14.09 -15.62
CA ARG A 124 12.66 -13.23 -16.74
C ARG A 124 11.18 -13.41 -17.16
N PRO A 125 10.65 -14.63 -17.36
CA PRO A 125 9.23 -14.82 -17.66
C PRO A 125 8.31 -14.39 -16.50
N LEU A 126 8.71 -14.58 -15.23
CA LEU A 126 7.93 -14.20 -14.06
C LEU A 126 7.87 -12.68 -13.89
N ARG A 127 8.91 -11.95 -14.30
CA ARG A 127 8.88 -10.46 -14.30
C ARG A 127 7.78 -9.88 -15.20
N ARG A 128 7.28 -10.63 -16.18
CA ARG A 128 6.10 -10.23 -16.94
C ARG A 128 4.87 -10.18 -16.03
N LYS A 129 4.73 -11.16 -15.12
CA LYS A 129 3.61 -11.28 -14.21
C LYS A 129 3.69 -10.37 -12.99
N MET A 130 4.92 -9.92 -12.64
CA MET A 130 5.17 -9.09 -11.46
C MET A 130 5.75 -7.74 -11.90
N GLN A 131 5.00 -6.67 -11.72
CA GLN A 131 5.37 -5.33 -12.16
C GLN A 131 5.46 -4.33 -11.01
N ILE A 132 6.00 -3.13 -11.27
CA ILE A 132 6.11 -2.05 -10.30
C ILE A 132 5.62 -0.73 -10.89
N ILE A 133 4.87 0.02 -10.07
CA ILE A 133 4.54 1.42 -10.29
C ILE A 133 5.37 2.22 -9.28
N PHE A 134 6.24 3.10 -9.76
CA PHE A 134 7.19 3.84 -8.93
C PHE A 134 6.58 5.09 -8.30
N GLN A 135 7.18 5.52 -7.19
CA GLN A 135 6.83 6.69 -6.41
C GLN A 135 6.95 8.01 -7.20
N ASP A 136 8.03 8.17 -7.96
CA ASP A 136 8.30 9.39 -8.71
C ASP A 136 7.92 9.20 -10.19
N PRO A 137 6.82 9.83 -10.65
CA PRO A 137 6.42 9.74 -12.05
C PRO A 137 7.37 10.50 -12.99
N PHE A 138 8.21 11.41 -12.47
CA PHE A 138 9.19 12.14 -13.26
C PHE A 138 10.47 11.33 -13.48
N GLY A 139 11.04 10.77 -12.42
CA GLY A 139 12.26 9.97 -12.48
C GLY A 139 12.06 8.56 -13.03
N SER A 140 10.83 8.06 -13.04
CA SER A 140 10.52 6.69 -13.53
C SER A 140 10.42 6.56 -15.05
N LEU A 141 10.25 7.66 -15.77
CA LEU A 141 10.15 7.70 -17.24
C LEU A 141 11.41 8.35 -17.84
N ASN A 142 12.03 7.68 -18.79
CA ASN A 142 13.19 8.26 -19.49
C ASN A 142 12.73 9.48 -20.32
N PRO A 143 13.17 10.71 -20.01
CA PRO A 143 12.68 11.92 -20.67
C PRO A 143 13.09 12.04 -22.15
N ARG A 144 14.04 11.19 -22.59
CA ARG A 144 14.54 11.16 -23.99
C ARG A 144 13.83 10.13 -24.87
N MET A 145 12.95 9.35 -24.30
CA MET A 145 12.19 8.31 -25.02
C MET A 145 10.75 8.78 -25.24
N PRO A 146 10.15 8.55 -26.43
CA PRO A 146 8.73 8.74 -26.63
C PRO A 146 7.91 7.73 -25.81
N VAL A 147 6.66 8.04 -25.56
CA VAL A 147 5.75 7.20 -24.75
C VAL A 147 5.63 5.78 -25.34
N SER A 148 5.61 5.65 -26.67
CA SER A 148 5.59 4.34 -27.35
C SER A 148 6.74 3.44 -26.93
N ASP A 149 7.95 4.01 -26.83
CA ASP A 149 9.13 3.24 -26.50
C ASP A 149 9.17 2.92 -24.99
N ILE A 150 8.77 3.86 -24.14
CA ILE A 150 8.69 3.66 -22.69
C ILE A 150 7.75 2.50 -22.33
N ILE A 151 6.57 2.44 -22.94
CA ILE A 151 5.59 1.36 -22.68
C ILE A 151 6.03 0.09 -23.43
N GLY A 152 6.54 0.24 -24.66
CA GLY A 152 6.91 -0.87 -25.55
C GLY A 152 8.19 -1.59 -25.17
N GLU A 153 9.09 -0.97 -24.39
CA GLU A 153 10.39 -1.55 -24.00
C GLU A 153 10.22 -2.89 -23.26
N GLY A 154 9.30 -2.95 -22.30
CA GLY A 154 9.00 -4.18 -21.55
C GLY A 154 8.48 -5.30 -22.47
N LEU A 155 7.62 -4.96 -23.43
CA LEU A 155 7.10 -5.91 -24.41
C LEU A 155 8.20 -6.46 -25.32
N LEU A 156 9.12 -5.59 -25.76
CA LEU A 156 10.28 -5.98 -26.55
C LEU A 156 11.21 -6.89 -25.77
N ALA A 157 11.50 -6.55 -24.51
CA ALA A 157 12.33 -7.35 -23.62
C ALA A 157 11.74 -8.75 -23.35
N GLN A 158 10.42 -8.88 -23.36
CA GLN A 158 9.70 -10.16 -23.25
C GLN A 158 9.52 -10.88 -24.59
N GLY A 159 10.17 -10.40 -25.67
CA GLY A 159 10.24 -11.10 -26.96
C GLY A 159 9.19 -10.71 -27.99
N MET A 160 8.36 -9.68 -27.75
CA MET A 160 7.40 -9.18 -28.75
C MET A 160 8.14 -8.36 -29.83
N LYS A 161 8.68 -9.05 -30.82
CA LYS A 161 9.48 -8.44 -31.92
C LYS A 161 8.63 -7.76 -32.98
N ASP A 162 7.38 -8.21 -33.19
CA ASP A 162 6.46 -7.59 -34.15
C ASP A 162 6.11 -6.15 -33.68
N ARG A 163 6.56 -5.18 -34.48
CA ARG A 163 6.36 -3.77 -34.20
C ARG A 163 4.89 -3.38 -34.22
N LYS A 164 4.12 -3.85 -35.20
CA LYS A 164 2.70 -3.49 -35.34
C LYS A 164 1.88 -4.01 -34.17
N ALA A 165 2.11 -5.27 -33.75
CA ALA A 165 1.47 -5.85 -32.58
C ALA A 165 1.84 -5.11 -31.29
N ARG A 166 3.11 -4.70 -31.15
CA ARG A 166 3.60 -3.93 -30.00
C ARG A 166 2.98 -2.54 -29.98
N ASP A 167 2.98 -1.80 -31.11
CA ASP A 167 2.40 -0.46 -31.21
C ASP A 167 0.90 -0.49 -30.85
N LYS A 168 0.15 -1.48 -31.34
CA LYS A 168 -1.25 -1.69 -30.98
C LYS A 168 -1.40 -1.92 -29.46
N LYS A 169 -0.56 -2.78 -28.86
CA LYS A 169 -0.62 -3.07 -27.43
C LYS A 169 -0.34 -1.82 -26.59
N VAL A 170 0.59 -0.96 -27.04
CA VAL A 170 0.89 0.34 -26.43
C VAL A 170 -0.32 1.28 -26.49
N GLU A 171 -0.95 1.40 -27.65
CA GLU A 171 -2.16 2.21 -27.83
C GLU A 171 -3.31 1.74 -26.95
N ASP A 172 -3.56 0.42 -26.91
CA ASP A 172 -4.58 -0.18 -26.04
C ASP A 172 -4.28 0.08 -24.57
N SER A 173 -3.00 0.00 -24.15
CA SER A 173 -2.59 0.28 -22.76
C SER A 173 -2.80 1.75 -22.38
N LEU A 174 -2.59 2.69 -23.30
CA LEU A 174 -2.88 4.11 -23.08
C LEU A 174 -4.39 4.36 -22.91
N GLU A 175 -5.21 3.75 -23.74
CA GLU A 175 -6.66 3.88 -23.66
C GLU A 175 -7.22 3.36 -22.32
N VAL A 176 -6.73 2.21 -21.87
CA VAL A 176 -7.11 1.59 -20.58
C VAL A 176 -6.86 2.54 -19.39
N VAL A 177 -5.80 3.36 -19.44
CA VAL A 177 -5.52 4.35 -18.37
C VAL A 177 -6.16 5.72 -18.63
N GLY A 178 -7.04 5.83 -19.66
CA GLY A 178 -7.76 7.06 -20.00
C GLY A 178 -6.89 8.11 -20.71
N LEU A 179 -5.84 7.68 -21.41
CA LEU A 179 -5.02 8.54 -22.27
C LEU A 179 -5.33 8.27 -23.75
N ARG A 180 -5.11 9.29 -24.58
CA ARG A 180 -5.38 9.20 -26.01
C ARG A 180 -4.33 8.32 -26.70
N ARG A 181 -4.74 7.53 -27.68
CA ARG A 181 -3.86 6.67 -28.47
C ARG A 181 -2.78 7.44 -29.24
N ASP A 182 -3.07 8.67 -29.69
CA ASP A 182 -2.13 9.51 -30.44
C ASP A 182 -0.99 10.10 -29.59
N TYR A 183 -1.02 9.90 -28.24
CA TYR A 183 0.06 10.33 -27.35
C TYR A 183 1.34 9.48 -27.43
N THR A 184 1.33 8.40 -28.20
CA THR A 184 2.47 7.49 -28.41
C THR A 184 3.76 8.18 -28.83
N ARG A 185 3.67 9.26 -29.64
CA ARG A 185 4.82 10.01 -30.17
C ARG A 185 5.32 11.13 -29.27
N ARG A 186 4.61 11.45 -28.20
CA ARG A 186 4.96 12.51 -27.27
C ARG A 186 6.02 12.05 -26.26
N TYR A 187 6.71 13.02 -25.69
CA TYR A 187 7.72 12.80 -24.66
C TYR A 187 7.18 13.08 -23.26
N PRO A 188 7.76 12.48 -22.19
CA PRO A 188 7.26 12.66 -20.82
C PRO A 188 7.12 14.13 -20.38
N HIS A 189 7.99 15.02 -20.82
CA HIS A 189 7.96 16.44 -20.44
C HIS A 189 6.74 17.21 -20.98
N GLU A 190 6.01 16.65 -21.96
CA GLU A 190 4.79 17.23 -22.52
C GLU A 190 3.53 16.89 -21.71
N PHE A 191 3.66 16.15 -20.60
CA PHE A 191 2.55 15.66 -19.80
C PHE A 191 2.57 16.21 -18.37
N SER A 192 1.37 16.38 -17.79
CA SER A 192 1.22 16.68 -16.35
C SER A 192 1.68 15.51 -15.47
N GLY A 193 1.91 15.76 -14.17
CA GLY A 193 2.30 14.72 -13.20
C GLY A 193 1.35 13.52 -13.18
N GLY A 194 0.04 13.79 -13.14
CA GLY A 194 -0.98 12.73 -13.18
C GLY A 194 -1.02 11.95 -14.50
N GLN A 195 -0.78 12.61 -15.64
CA GLN A 195 -0.65 11.92 -16.93
C GLN A 195 0.62 11.06 -17.00
N ARG A 196 1.74 11.53 -16.46
CA ARG A 196 2.96 10.71 -16.35
C ARG A 196 2.76 9.48 -15.49
N GLN A 197 2.04 9.63 -14.37
CA GLN A 197 1.68 8.50 -13.51
C GLN A 197 0.83 7.48 -14.28
N ARG A 198 -0.16 7.93 -15.06
CA ARG A 198 -0.95 7.06 -15.93
C ARG A 198 -0.11 6.35 -17.00
N ILE A 199 0.91 7.01 -17.56
CA ILE A 199 1.89 6.37 -18.48
C ILE A 199 2.69 5.29 -17.73
N GLY A 200 3.12 5.55 -16.49
CA GLY A 200 3.78 4.54 -15.65
C GLY A 200 2.89 3.33 -15.34
N ILE A 201 1.59 3.56 -15.11
CA ILE A 201 0.60 2.50 -14.92
C ILE A 201 0.42 1.72 -16.25
N ALA A 202 0.26 2.41 -17.38
CA ALA A 202 0.15 1.77 -18.70
C ALA A 202 1.36 0.89 -19.03
N ARG A 203 2.58 1.35 -18.70
CA ARG A 203 3.82 0.57 -18.83
C ARG A 203 3.77 -0.74 -18.06
N ALA A 204 3.31 -0.71 -16.82
CA ALA A 204 3.16 -1.91 -16.00
C ALA A 204 2.09 -2.86 -16.58
N LEU A 205 0.93 -2.33 -16.98
CA LEU A 205 -0.20 -3.09 -17.49
C LEU A 205 0.05 -3.72 -18.87
N ALA A 206 0.88 -3.10 -19.72
CA ALA A 206 1.15 -3.57 -21.08
C ALA A 206 1.64 -5.02 -21.11
N LEU A 207 2.31 -5.49 -20.05
CA LEU A 207 2.80 -6.86 -19.93
C LEU A 207 1.72 -7.87 -19.49
N GLY A 208 0.57 -7.41 -18.99
CA GLY A 208 -0.49 -8.26 -18.44
C GLY A 208 -0.05 -8.94 -17.15
N PRO A 209 0.26 -8.16 -16.10
CA PRO A 209 0.70 -8.69 -14.82
C PRO A 209 -0.46 -9.28 -14.02
N ASP A 210 -0.12 -10.20 -13.09
CA ASP A 210 -1.03 -10.71 -12.06
C ASP A 210 -0.80 -9.99 -10.72
N PHE A 211 0.41 -9.44 -10.52
CA PHE A 211 0.85 -8.76 -9.30
C PHE A 211 1.57 -7.45 -9.59
N ILE A 212 1.20 -6.37 -8.91
CA ILE A 212 1.83 -5.06 -9.05
C ILE A 212 2.22 -4.50 -7.68
N VAL A 213 3.48 -4.15 -7.51
CA VAL A 213 3.95 -3.34 -6.38
C VAL A 213 3.70 -1.86 -6.71
N CYS A 214 2.85 -1.20 -5.95
CA CYS A 214 2.60 0.23 -6.03
C CYS A 214 3.41 0.95 -4.96
N ASP A 215 4.62 1.42 -5.30
CA ASP A 215 5.55 2.09 -4.37
C ASP A 215 5.18 3.57 -4.27
N GLU A 216 4.35 3.93 -3.28
CA GLU A 216 3.81 5.30 -3.05
C GLU A 216 3.26 5.98 -4.32
N PRO A 217 2.36 5.36 -5.08
CA PRO A 217 2.03 5.75 -6.45
C PRO A 217 1.33 7.12 -6.58
N VAL A 218 0.94 7.73 -5.47
CA VAL A 218 0.19 9.00 -5.46
C VAL A 218 0.84 10.09 -4.61
N SER A 219 1.96 9.81 -3.93
CA SER A 219 2.57 10.73 -2.95
C SER A 219 3.07 12.05 -3.55
N ALA A 220 3.45 12.07 -4.83
CA ALA A 220 3.94 13.24 -5.55
C ALA A 220 2.85 14.01 -6.34
N LEU A 221 1.56 13.67 -6.13
CA LEU A 221 0.44 14.23 -6.88
C LEU A 221 -0.46 15.10 -5.99
N ASP A 222 -1.15 16.06 -6.62
CA ASP A 222 -2.19 16.87 -5.95
C ASP A 222 -3.37 15.98 -5.52
N VAL A 223 -4.06 16.36 -4.42
CA VAL A 223 -5.13 15.57 -3.79
C VAL A 223 -6.22 15.13 -4.78
N SER A 224 -6.65 16.04 -5.68
CA SER A 224 -7.66 15.72 -6.70
C SER A 224 -7.18 14.69 -7.71
N ILE A 225 -5.92 14.76 -8.10
CA ILE A 225 -5.29 13.81 -9.02
C ILE A 225 -5.01 12.47 -8.32
N GLN A 226 -4.63 12.49 -7.02
CA GLN A 226 -4.51 11.27 -6.22
C GLN A 226 -5.78 10.43 -6.28
N SER A 227 -6.94 11.04 -6.02
CA SER A 227 -8.24 10.34 -6.05
C SER A 227 -8.54 9.72 -7.42
N GLN A 228 -8.21 10.43 -8.51
CA GLN A 228 -8.39 9.90 -9.87
C GLN A 228 -7.49 8.68 -10.16
N VAL A 229 -6.24 8.71 -9.69
CA VAL A 229 -5.30 7.59 -9.88
C VAL A 229 -5.71 6.40 -9.02
N LEU A 230 -6.16 6.62 -7.78
CA LEU A 230 -6.65 5.55 -6.91
C LEU A 230 -7.89 4.87 -7.48
N ASN A 231 -8.87 5.65 -7.97
CA ASN A 231 -10.05 5.10 -8.63
C ASN A 231 -9.68 4.29 -9.89
N LEU A 232 -8.74 4.81 -10.70
CA LEU A 232 -8.22 4.07 -11.84
C LEU A 232 -7.62 2.72 -11.42
N LEU A 233 -6.81 2.67 -10.36
CA LEU A 233 -6.24 1.42 -9.87
C LEU A 233 -7.31 0.43 -9.37
N LEU A 234 -8.38 0.92 -8.72
CA LEU A 234 -9.53 0.08 -8.32
C LEU A 234 -10.28 -0.49 -9.52
N ASP A 235 -10.53 0.34 -10.54
CA ASP A 235 -11.16 -0.12 -11.78
C ASP A 235 -10.31 -1.19 -12.47
N LEU A 236 -9.00 -0.94 -12.57
CA LEU A 236 -8.05 -1.89 -13.15
C LEU A 236 -7.98 -3.21 -12.37
N ARG A 237 -8.03 -3.15 -11.01
CA ARG A 237 -8.12 -4.35 -10.17
C ARG A 237 -9.33 -5.20 -10.57
N ARG A 238 -10.50 -4.56 -10.64
CA ARG A 238 -11.76 -5.24 -10.98
C ARG A 238 -11.74 -5.82 -12.38
N ASP A 239 -11.29 -5.03 -13.37
CA ASP A 239 -11.40 -5.37 -14.78
C ASP A 239 -10.35 -6.41 -15.23
N PHE A 240 -9.18 -6.44 -14.56
CA PHE A 240 -8.07 -7.35 -14.86
C PHE A 240 -7.74 -8.34 -13.75
N ASN A 241 -8.52 -8.36 -12.66
CA ASN A 241 -8.29 -9.20 -11.47
C ASN A 241 -6.85 -9.03 -10.90
N LEU A 242 -6.37 -7.79 -10.80
CA LEU A 242 -5.02 -7.49 -10.37
C LEU A 242 -4.87 -7.63 -8.85
N THR A 243 -3.71 -8.10 -8.45
CA THR A 243 -3.29 -8.14 -7.05
C THR A 243 -2.29 -7.01 -6.80
N TYR A 244 -2.47 -6.25 -5.71
CA TYR A 244 -1.58 -5.14 -5.38
C TYR A 244 -0.86 -5.34 -4.04
N LEU A 245 0.46 -5.03 -4.04
CA LEU A 245 1.13 -4.58 -2.83
C LEU A 245 1.18 -3.05 -2.87
N PHE A 246 0.36 -2.41 -2.07
CA PHE A 246 0.24 -0.95 -2.05
C PHE A 246 1.03 -0.35 -0.89
N ILE A 247 2.13 0.34 -1.19
CA ILE A 247 2.96 1.01 -0.20
C ILE A 247 2.50 2.46 -0.06
N SER A 248 2.19 2.88 1.17
CA SER A 248 1.76 4.24 1.45
C SER A 248 2.17 4.69 2.86
N HIS A 249 2.31 5.99 3.05
CA HIS A 249 2.40 6.62 4.37
C HIS A 249 1.07 7.31 4.75
N ASN A 250 0.10 7.41 3.83
CA ASN A 250 -1.19 8.03 4.07
C ASN A 250 -2.23 6.98 4.47
N LEU A 251 -2.50 6.88 5.77
CA LEU A 251 -3.44 5.93 6.34
C LEU A 251 -4.90 6.15 5.90
N SER A 252 -5.31 7.41 5.64
CA SER A 252 -6.67 7.68 5.13
C SER A 252 -6.89 7.07 3.74
N VAL A 253 -5.88 7.11 2.87
CA VAL A 253 -5.90 6.44 1.57
C VAL A 253 -5.98 4.94 1.74
N VAL A 254 -5.17 4.38 2.64
CA VAL A 254 -5.13 2.92 2.91
C VAL A 254 -6.46 2.42 3.43
N GLN A 255 -7.14 3.17 4.31
CA GLN A 255 -8.46 2.82 4.83
C GLN A 255 -9.51 2.62 3.73
N TYR A 256 -9.45 3.44 2.70
CA TYR A 256 -10.40 3.38 1.58
C TYR A 256 -10.02 2.35 0.50
N PHE A 257 -8.72 2.13 0.32
CA PHE A 257 -8.19 1.44 -0.85
C PHE A 257 -7.90 -0.05 -0.63
N SER A 258 -7.69 -0.48 0.63
CA SER A 258 -7.07 -1.77 0.94
C SER A 258 -8.04 -2.80 1.50
N ASP A 259 -7.73 -4.07 1.31
CA ASP A 259 -8.41 -5.19 1.96
C ASP A 259 -7.72 -5.54 3.29
N ARG A 260 -6.38 -5.71 3.26
CA ARG A 260 -5.54 -5.98 4.43
C ARG A 260 -4.36 -5.03 4.51
N VAL A 261 -3.86 -4.84 5.73
CA VAL A 261 -2.77 -3.89 6.02
C VAL A 261 -1.72 -4.55 6.90
N GLY A 262 -0.46 -4.39 6.50
CA GLY A 262 0.71 -4.66 7.33
C GLY A 262 1.32 -3.34 7.80
N VAL A 263 1.47 -3.16 9.10
CA VAL A 263 2.13 -2.01 9.72
C VAL A 263 3.59 -2.36 9.94
N MET A 264 4.49 -1.63 9.31
CA MET A 264 5.94 -1.89 9.35
C MET A 264 6.68 -0.86 10.19
N TYR A 265 7.53 -1.34 11.11
CA TYR A 265 8.40 -0.51 11.94
C TYR A 265 9.82 -1.08 11.97
N LEU A 266 10.83 -0.27 11.63
CA LEU A 266 12.25 -0.64 11.64
C LEU A 266 12.54 -2.04 11.06
N GLY A 267 12.02 -2.31 9.85
CA GLY A 267 12.28 -3.55 9.12
C GLY A 267 11.43 -4.76 9.53
N LYS A 268 10.49 -4.62 10.45
CA LYS A 268 9.61 -5.69 10.93
C LYS A 268 8.14 -5.35 10.78
N ILE A 269 7.29 -6.36 10.64
CA ILE A 269 5.83 -6.21 10.75
C ILE A 269 5.48 -6.09 12.24
N ALA A 270 4.92 -4.96 12.63
CA ALA A 270 4.44 -4.69 13.98
C ALA A 270 3.01 -5.21 14.16
N GLU A 271 2.17 -5.08 13.14
CA GLU A 271 0.78 -5.51 13.15
C GLU A 271 0.30 -5.85 11.75
N LEU A 272 -0.58 -6.84 11.62
CA LEU A 272 -1.15 -7.33 10.37
C LEU A 272 -2.61 -7.69 10.58
N GLY A 273 -3.50 -7.22 9.71
CA GLY A 273 -4.92 -7.56 9.81
C GLY A 273 -5.73 -6.99 8.65
N SER A 274 -7.04 -7.21 8.65
CA SER A 274 -7.93 -6.52 7.72
C SER A 274 -7.96 -5.01 8.05
N VAL A 275 -8.34 -4.20 7.07
CA VAL A 275 -8.55 -2.76 7.30
C VAL A 275 -9.49 -2.53 8.46
N GLU A 276 -10.62 -3.25 8.51
CA GLU A 276 -11.61 -3.11 9.58
C GLU A 276 -11.01 -3.39 10.96
N GLN A 277 -10.25 -4.48 11.10
CA GLN A 277 -9.61 -4.86 12.37
C GLN A 277 -8.62 -3.78 12.83
N LEU A 278 -7.69 -3.37 11.96
CA LEU A 278 -6.67 -2.40 12.33
C LEU A 278 -7.22 -1.03 12.69
N TYR A 279 -8.25 -0.55 11.97
CA TYR A 279 -8.81 0.79 12.20
C TYR A 279 -9.79 0.82 13.37
N ARG A 280 -10.46 -0.30 13.67
CA ARG A 280 -11.41 -0.41 14.77
C ARG A 280 -10.76 -0.82 16.09
N ASP A 281 -9.83 -1.77 16.05
CA ASP A 281 -9.24 -2.38 17.25
C ASP A 281 -7.73 -2.68 17.06
N PRO A 282 -6.89 -1.62 16.93
CA PRO A 282 -5.45 -1.79 16.77
C PRO A 282 -4.82 -2.45 17.99
N ARG A 283 -3.94 -3.44 17.78
CA ARG A 283 -3.33 -4.30 18.81
C ARG A 283 -1.83 -4.06 18.99
N HIS A 284 -1.26 -3.07 18.31
CA HIS A 284 0.12 -2.64 18.54
C HIS A 284 0.18 -1.15 18.89
N PRO A 285 0.93 -0.74 19.94
CA PRO A 285 0.99 0.66 20.39
C PRO A 285 1.44 1.65 19.31
N TYR A 286 2.25 1.21 18.36
CA TYR A 286 2.67 2.01 17.21
C TYR A 286 1.50 2.25 16.23
N THR A 287 0.70 1.24 15.93
CA THR A 287 -0.49 1.36 15.08
C THR A 287 -1.49 2.35 15.69
N VAL A 288 -1.73 2.24 17.00
CA VAL A 288 -2.58 3.20 17.73
C VAL A 288 -2.10 4.64 17.54
N ALA A 289 -0.80 4.87 17.69
CA ALA A 289 -0.22 6.20 17.51
C ALA A 289 -0.37 6.71 16.08
N LEU A 290 -0.11 5.87 15.09
CA LEU A 290 -0.28 6.22 13.68
C LEU A 290 -1.74 6.58 13.36
N LEU A 291 -2.71 5.77 13.81
CA LEU A 291 -4.14 5.99 13.56
C LEU A 291 -4.66 7.23 14.31
N SER A 292 -4.10 7.56 15.48
CA SER A 292 -4.45 8.77 16.23
C SER A 292 -4.06 10.06 15.48
N ALA A 293 -3.12 9.98 14.56
CA ALA A 293 -2.67 11.12 13.76
C ALA A 293 -3.55 11.39 12.53
N ILE A 294 -4.49 10.49 12.20
CA ILE A 294 -5.44 10.69 11.09
C ILE A 294 -6.42 11.81 11.47
N PRO A 295 -6.52 12.89 10.68
CA PRO A 295 -7.52 13.93 10.91
C PRO A 295 -8.94 13.36 10.83
N ASP A 296 -9.81 13.76 11.78
CA ASP A 296 -11.23 13.44 11.68
C ASP A 296 -11.90 14.39 10.68
N ALA A 297 -12.77 13.87 9.84
CA ALA A 297 -13.55 14.67 8.89
C ALA A 297 -14.55 15.60 9.61
N ASP A 298 -15.01 15.25 10.82
CA ASP A 298 -15.85 16.10 11.66
C ASP A 298 -14.98 17.01 12.54
N PRO A 299 -14.92 18.33 12.28
CA PRO A 299 -14.13 19.27 13.07
C PRO A 299 -14.56 19.38 14.54
N ARG A 300 -15.77 18.88 14.88
CA ARG A 300 -16.28 18.83 16.26
C ARG A 300 -15.70 17.65 17.05
N ARG A 301 -15.23 16.61 16.36
CA ARG A 301 -14.59 15.44 16.96
C ARG A 301 -13.07 15.66 17.01
N ARG A 302 -12.59 16.38 17.98
CA ARG A 302 -11.15 16.51 18.24
C ARG A 302 -10.64 15.20 18.83
N LYS A 303 -10.16 14.25 17.98
CA LYS A 303 -9.38 13.12 18.47
C LYS A 303 -8.10 13.66 19.10
N LYS A 304 -7.84 13.27 20.35
CA LYS A 304 -6.58 13.58 21.00
C LYS A 304 -5.47 12.77 20.33
N ARG A 305 -4.55 13.46 19.67
CA ARG A 305 -3.39 12.84 19.02
C ARG A 305 -2.46 12.26 20.06
N LEU A 306 -2.04 11.01 19.88
CA LEU A 306 -1.03 10.38 20.69
C LEU A 306 0.36 10.70 20.11
N VAL A 307 1.11 11.57 20.79
CA VAL A 307 2.43 12.00 20.33
C VAL A 307 3.48 10.98 20.81
N LEU A 308 4.21 10.43 19.83
CA LEU A 308 5.33 9.54 20.13
C LEU A 308 6.54 10.35 20.57
N LYS A 309 7.11 9.97 21.72
CA LYS A 309 8.30 10.61 22.27
C LYS A 309 9.58 10.09 21.58
N GLY A 310 10.54 10.97 21.41
CA GLY A 310 11.85 10.65 20.84
C GLY A 310 11.86 10.40 19.34
N ASP A 311 13.07 10.31 18.78
CA ASP A 311 13.31 10.08 17.36
C ASP A 311 13.19 8.60 17.00
N VAL A 312 13.01 8.33 15.70
CA VAL A 312 13.05 6.97 15.16
C VAL A 312 14.48 6.43 15.30
N PRO A 313 14.68 5.30 16.00
CA PRO A 313 16.02 4.72 16.13
C PRO A 313 16.63 4.37 14.77
N SER A 314 17.96 4.37 14.72
CA SER A 314 18.68 4.03 13.49
C SER A 314 18.45 2.57 13.10
N PRO A 315 18.12 2.28 11.84
CA PRO A 315 18.03 0.90 11.35
C PRO A 315 19.39 0.19 11.29
N ALA A 316 20.49 0.91 11.49
CA ALA A 316 21.83 0.32 11.62
C ALA A 316 22.17 -0.10 13.06
N ALA A 317 21.41 0.39 14.04
CA ALA A 317 21.53 0.03 15.44
C ALA A 317 20.11 -0.07 16.06
N PRO A 318 19.30 -1.06 15.63
CA PRO A 318 17.94 -1.21 16.13
C PRO A 318 17.96 -1.55 17.62
N PRO A 319 16.98 -1.07 18.40
CA PRO A 319 16.84 -1.42 19.80
C PRO A 319 16.72 -2.93 20.02
N SER A 320 17.26 -3.43 21.14
CA SER A 320 17.10 -4.83 21.57
C SER A 320 15.64 -5.15 21.91
N GLY A 321 15.26 -6.41 21.88
CA GLY A 321 13.89 -6.83 22.17
C GLY A 321 12.87 -6.24 21.20
N CYS A 322 11.77 -5.69 21.72
CA CYS A 322 10.79 -4.99 20.91
C CYS A 322 11.39 -3.70 20.32
N ARG A 323 11.49 -3.58 19.01
CA ARG A 323 12.09 -2.41 18.34
C ARG A 323 11.39 -1.09 18.65
N PHE A 324 10.13 -1.15 19.08
CA PHE A 324 9.34 0.03 19.45
C PHE A 324 9.46 0.42 20.92
N HIS A 325 10.14 -0.36 21.78
CA HIS A 325 10.13 -0.16 23.23
C HIS A 325 10.62 1.23 23.69
N THR A 326 11.53 1.87 22.94
CA THR A 326 12.07 3.20 23.26
C THR A 326 11.07 4.34 23.07
N ARG A 327 10.00 4.12 22.30
CA ARG A 327 8.95 5.09 21.98
C ARG A 327 7.55 4.62 22.43
N CYS A 328 7.49 3.52 23.17
CA CYS A 328 6.24 2.83 23.47
C CYS A 328 5.53 3.44 24.69
N TRP A 329 4.43 4.11 24.44
CA TRP A 329 3.55 4.68 25.46
C TRP A 329 2.93 3.62 26.39
N LEU A 330 2.62 2.43 25.85
CA LEU A 330 2.06 1.32 26.64
C LEU A 330 3.08 0.78 27.62
N ARG A 331 4.35 0.64 27.22
CA ARG A 331 5.44 0.23 28.10
C ARG A 331 5.61 1.19 29.30
N GLU A 332 5.58 2.51 29.04
CA GLU A 332 5.64 3.52 30.13
C GLU A 332 4.46 3.35 31.09
N ARG A 333 3.24 3.16 30.56
CA ARG A 333 2.03 2.95 31.37
C ARG A 333 2.08 1.70 32.24
N LEU A 334 2.69 0.61 31.74
CA LEU A 334 2.83 -0.66 32.45
C LEU A 334 4.03 -0.71 33.43
N GLY A 335 4.69 0.42 33.71
CA GLY A 335 5.82 0.48 34.63
C GLY A 335 7.13 -0.02 34.02
N ASN A 336 7.29 0.07 32.71
CA ASN A 336 8.52 -0.27 32.00
C ASN A 336 8.95 -1.75 32.11
N PRO A 337 8.09 -2.71 31.75
CA PRO A 337 8.43 -4.13 31.85
C PRO A 337 9.72 -4.45 31.08
N GLU A 338 10.62 -5.21 31.73
CA GLU A 338 11.94 -5.58 31.21
C GLU A 338 11.83 -6.45 29.96
N ARG A 339 10.79 -7.27 29.87
CA ARG A 339 10.52 -8.14 28.72
C ARG A 339 10.54 -7.42 27.40
N CYS A 340 10.06 -6.16 27.33
CA CYS A 340 10.09 -5.35 26.11
C CYS A 340 11.51 -5.01 25.64
N VAL A 341 12.51 -5.04 26.54
CA VAL A 341 13.92 -4.74 26.21
C VAL A 341 14.71 -6.00 25.91
N THR A 342 14.39 -7.11 26.59
CA THR A 342 15.16 -8.35 26.54
C THR A 342 14.67 -9.36 25.51
N GLU A 343 13.35 -9.35 25.23
CA GLU A 343 12.73 -10.33 24.33
C GLU A 343 12.12 -9.65 23.09
N GLU A 344 12.39 -10.22 21.91
CA GLU A 344 11.74 -9.80 20.68
C GLU A 344 10.33 -10.40 20.61
N PRO A 345 9.26 -9.57 20.51
CA PRO A 345 7.91 -10.07 20.33
C PRO A 345 7.72 -10.69 18.95
N GLN A 346 7.18 -11.90 18.91
CA GLN A 346 6.81 -12.55 17.66
C GLN A 346 5.47 -11.99 17.17
N LEU A 347 5.30 -11.92 15.84
CA LEU A 347 3.99 -11.64 15.24
C LEU A 347 3.08 -12.84 15.53
N ARG A 348 2.19 -12.69 16.51
CA ARG A 348 1.25 -13.74 16.93
C ARG A 348 -0.17 -13.38 16.55
N GLU A 349 -0.93 -14.34 16.11
CA GLU A 349 -2.36 -14.18 15.83
C GLU A 349 -3.12 -14.02 17.15
N LEU A 350 -3.94 -12.98 17.24
CA LEU A 350 -4.78 -12.65 18.39
C LEU A 350 -6.23 -13.01 18.11
N GLU A 351 -6.67 -12.76 16.89
CA GLU A 351 -7.96 -13.13 16.32
C GLU A 351 -7.71 -13.62 14.89
N SER A 352 -8.69 -14.31 14.29
CA SER A 352 -8.56 -14.83 12.93
C SER A 352 -8.11 -13.75 11.95
N GLY A 353 -6.91 -13.92 11.38
CA GLY A 353 -6.31 -12.99 10.43
C GLY A 353 -5.78 -11.68 11.03
N HIS A 354 -5.82 -11.48 12.35
CA HIS A 354 -5.30 -10.30 13.05
C HIS A 354 -4.12 -10.68 13.95
N GLY A 355 -2.94 -10.26 13.60
CA GLY A 355 -1.69 -10.53 14.32
C GLY A 355 -0.98 -9.27 14.77
N ALA A 356 -0.36 -9.31 15.97
CA ALA A 356 0.47 -8.22 16.48
C ALA A 356 1.77 -8.71 17.13
N ALA A 357 2.85 -8.00 16.87
CA ALA A 357 4.16 -8.23 17.47
C ALA A 357 4.32 -7.38 18.76
N CYS A 358 3.47 -7.63 19.74
CA CYS A 358 3.49 -6.97 21.03
C CYS A 358 3.30 -7.99 22.17
N HIS A 359 4.11 -7.88 23.24
CA HIS A 359 3.97 -8.74 24.42
C HIS A 359 2.69 -8.48 25.21
N PHE A 360 2.11 -7.29 25.07
CA PHE A 360 0.99 -6.78 25.83
C PHE A 360 -0.13 -6.26 24.91
N ALA A 361 -0.35 -6.95 23.79
CA ALA A 361 -1.36 -6.54 22.79
C ALA A 361 -2.78 -6.50 23.39
N GLU A 362 -3.06 -7.38 24.35
CA GLU A 362 -4.35 -7.49 25.04
C GLU A 362 -4.62 -6.35 26.03
N GLU A 363 -3.57 -5.65 26.47
CA GLU A 363 -3.67 -4.49 27.38
C GLU A 363 -4.05 -3.19 26.66
N ILE A 364 -4.17 -3.23 25.34
CA ILE A 364 -4.59 -2.09 24.53
C ILE A 364 -6.11 -2.02 24.56
N SER A 365 -6.65 -0.98 25.20
CA SER A 365 -8.07 -0.68 25.23
C SER A 365 -8.31 0.79 24.86
N GLN A 366 -9.51 1.13 24.38
CA GLN A 366 -9.87 2.52 24.09
C GLN A 366 -9.68 3.42 25.29
N GLN A 367 -10.06 2.97 26.50
CA GLN A 367 -9.84 3.72 27.75
C GLN A 367 -8.35 3.97 28.02
N ALA A 368 -7.49 2.98 27.73
CA ALA A 368 -6.04 3.11 27.89
C ALA A 368 -5.48 4.18 26.95
N VAL A 369 -5.93 4.19 25.71
CA VAL A 369 -5.51 5.16 24.68
C VAL A 369 -5.97 6.57 25.03
N GLU A 370 -7.23 6.73 25.43
CA GLU A 370 -7.81 8.02 25.82
C GLU A 370 -7.13 8.62 27.06
N GLN A 371 -6.81 7.80 28.06
CA GLN A 371 -6.10 8.24 29.26
C GLN A 371 -4.72 8.79 28.93
N VAL A 372 -3.92 8.09 28.12
CA VAL A 372 -2.57 8.54 27.74
C VAL A 372 -2.63 9.81 26.91
N ALA A 373 -3.54 9.89 25.94
CA ALA A 373 -3.73 11.07 25.10
C ALA A 373 -4.18 12.30 25.94
N ALA A 374 -5.03 12.08 26.95
CA ALA A 374 -5.46 13.13 27.88
C ALA A 374 -4.27 13.66 28.72
N THR A 375 -3.44 12.76 29.24
CA THR A 375 -2.27 13.15 30.04
C THR A 375 -1.26 13.95 29.22
N GLN A 376 -1.00 13.56 27.98
CA GLN A 376 -0.09 14.28 27.08
C GLN A 376 -0.58 15.70 26.77
N SER A 377 -1.89 15.89 26.53
CA SER A 377 -2.46 17.24 26.25
C SER A 377 -2.35 18.20 27.46
N VAL A 378 -2.39 17.72 28.69
CA VAL A 378 -2.22 18.55 29.89
C VAL A 378 -0.76 19.01 30.01
N VAL A 379 0.21 18.16 29.72
CA VAL A 379 1.63 18.50 29.77
C VAL A 379 2.00 19.55 28.71
N GLU A 380 1.47 19.40 27.46
CA GLU A 380 1.72 20.39 26.40
C GLU A 380 1.15 21.77 26.74
N THR A 381 -0.03 21.82 27.37
CA THR A 381 -0.65 23.10 27.78
C THR A 381 0.15 23.76 28.90
N ALA A 382 0.67 22.97 29.85
CA ALA A 382 1.49 23.47 30.96
C ALA A 382 2.87 24.00 30.54
N VAL A 383 3.43 23.48 29.44
CA VAL A 383 4.72 23.94 28.88
C VAL A 383 4.56 25.15 27.96
N ALA A 384 3.35 25.40 27.43
CA ALA A 384 3.06 26.50 26.52
C ALA A 384 2.67 27.83 27.23
N GLU A 385 2.46 27.85 28.57
CA GLU A 385 2.28 29.07 29.34
C GLU A 385 3.66 29.63 29.73
N PRO A 386 4.12 30.74 29.13
CA PRO A 386 5.33 31.41 29.60
C PRO A 386 5.07 32.10 30.93
N ALA A 387 5.98 31.89 31.89
CA ALA A 387 6.02 32.57 33.19
C ALA A 387 6.21 34.08 33.04
#